data_0716f3043334a19a240141bc49d4e347
#
_entry.id   0716f3043334a19a240141bc49d4e347
#
_cell.length_a   1.000
_cell.length_b   1.000
_cell.length_c   1.000
_cell.angle_alpha   90.00
_cell.angle_beta   90.00
_cell.angle_gamma   90.00
#
_symmetry.space_group_name_H-M   'P 1'
#
loop_
_entity.id
_entity.type
_entity.pdbx_description
1 polymer ?
#
loop_
_entity_poly.entity_id
_entity_poly.type
_entity_poly.pdbx_seq_one_letter_code
_entity_poly.pdbx_strand_id
1 'polypeptide(L)'
;DFGVAAHRDAYRAALAEVEGRLGRTWPLVLGGERIKTATTIASVDPCRPDRVVGHAAAAGASEVDRAYAAAEAAFPVWSGWSAAERARALYRLAAVMRRRKLELCAWETFEAGKNFREADADVAEAMDFVEYYARSALRLEEPLVTHPWPGEQNVTTLEPIGVGLVIPPWNFLLAILVGSSMGPVAAGNTVVLKPSPQTPVIAGVFMECIDEAGWPAGVVNLITGADADIGDRLVDDPRARFINFTGSVATGLRIHQRAAAVQPGQRHLKKTFMELGGKDAMIVDETADLDVAVTAAVQGGFGFNGQKCSAMSRLILVDEVHDEVLERFVAAAGRLRVGRAVDDADVTAVISERQFDKVVGYARLGAEEGRVVLGGGPAADRPDGGWYVAPTIVADVAPHARLAQEEVFGPVVAVIRARDFDHALRIANDTDFGLTGGLVSRSRARLEQARREFKVGNLYFNRKITGALVGVQPFGGFKLSGTNSKGGGPDYLRLFVEARTVTERF
;
A
#
# COMPACT_ATOMS: atom_id res chain seq x y z
N ASP A 1 -20.25 -2.35 9.25
CA ASP A 1 -21.06 -3.17 8.35
C ASP A 1 -22.09 -2.31 7.61
N PHE A 2 -21.92 -2.15 6.32
CA PHE A 2 -22.80 -1.34 5.46
C PHE A 2 -24.06 -2.11 4.98
N GLY A 3 -24.29 -3.33 5.43
CA GLY A 3 -25.59 -3.97 5.41
C GLY A 3 -26.61 -3.27 6.32
N VAL A 4 -26.13 -2.60 7.38
CA VAL A 4 -26.95 -1.85 8.35
C VAL A 4 -27.21 -0.43 7.85
N ALA A 5 -28.50 -0.03 7.76
CA ALA A 5 -28.88 1.28 7.24
C ALA A 5 -28.24 2.44 8.02
N ALA A 6 -28.26 2.40 9.35
CA ALA A 6 -27.68 3.45 10.20
C ALA A 6 -26.18 3.70 9.91
N HIS A 7 -25.41 2.65 9.56
CA HIS A 7 -23.99 2.81 9.21
C HIS A 7 -23.82 3.48 7.85
N ARG A 8 -24.66 3.13 6.87
CA ARG A 8 -24.68 3.81 5.56
C ARG A 8 -25.08 5.27 5.68
N ASP A 9 -26.08 5.58 6.51
CA ASP A 9 -26.56 6.94 6.71
C ASP A 9 -25.51 7.80 7.43
N ALA A 10 -24.80 7.24 8.41
CA ALA A 10 -23.68 7.91 9.07
C ALA A 10 -22.53 8.20 8.07
N TYR A 11 -22.24 7.24 7.18
CA TYR A 11 -21.20 7.45 6.15
C TYR A 11 -21.62 8.55 5.16
N ARG A 12 -22.88 8.55 4.70
CA ARG A 12 -23.42 9.61 3.83
C ARG A 12 -23.40 10.99 4.48
N ALA A 13 -23.67 11.06 5.78
CA ALA A 13 -23.55 12.30 6.53
C ALA A 13 -22.09 12.80 6.55
N ALA A 14 -21.13 11.93 6.75
CA ALA A 14 -19.71 12.28 6.68
C ALA A 14 -19.28 12.71 5.26
N LEU A 15 -19.81 12.07 4.20
CA LEU A 15 -19.58 12.52 2.83
C LEU A 15 -20.10 13.94 2.61
N ALA A 16 -21.32 14.25 3.05
CA ALA A 16 -21.89 15.58 2.93
C ALA A 16 -21.10 16.65 3.70
N GLU A 17 -20.60 16.32 4.89
CA GLU A 17 -19.72 17.21 5.68
C GLU A 17 -18.39 17.48 4.96
N VAL A 18 -17.73 16.44 4.48
CA VAL A 18 -16.44 16.56 3.76
C VAL A 18 -16.63 17.26 2.42
N GLU A 19 -17.73 17.03 1.70
CA GLU A 19 -18.04 17.72 0.44
C GLU A 19 -18.07 19.23 0.62
N GLY A 20 -18.58 19.74 1.73
CA GLY A 20 -18.56 21.18 2.08
C GLY A 20 -17.15 21.73 2.38
N ARG A 21 -16.14 20.86 2.50
CA ARG A 21 -14.75 21.22 2.81
C ARG A 21 -13.80 21.01 1.63
N LEU A 22 -14.27 20.53 0.49
CA LEU A 22 -13.47 20.33 -0.72
C LEU A 22 -12.89 21.66 -1.22
N GLY A 23 -11.81 21.57 -2.01
CA GLY A 23 -11.13 22.73 -2.60
C GLY A 23 -10.18 23.47 -1.65
N ARG A 24 -10.02 23.03 -0.39
CA ARG A 24 -9.07 23.65 0.57
C ARG A 24 -7.63 23.50 0.10
N THR A 25 -6.78 24.45 0.51
CA THR A 25 -5.33 24.36 0.34
C THR A 25 -4.69 23.78 1.59
N TRP A 26 -3.92 22.71 1.39
CA TRP A 26 -3.16 21.98 2.41
C TRP A 26 -1.70 22.42 2.38
N PRO A 27 -1.17 22.98 3.48
CA PRO A 27 0.22 23.41 3.55
C PRO A 27 1.18 22.22 3.72
N LEU A 28 2.46 22.43 3.45
CA LEU A 28 3.51 21.58 4.00
C LEU A 28 3.51 21.70 5.52
N VAL A 29 3.95 20.65 6.23
CA VAL A 29 4.13 20.69 7.69
C VAL A 29 5.57 20.30 8.01
N LEU A 30 6.41 21.30 8.31
CA LEU A 30 7.84 21.12 8.54
C LEU A 30 8.21 21.68 9.92
N GLY A 31 8.70 20.83 10.82
CA GLY A 31 9.00 21.25 12.19
C GLY A 31 7.78 21.77 12.97
N GLY A 32 6.57 21.32 12.62
CA GLY A 32 5.31 21.83 13.17
C GLY A 32 4.78 23.10 12.50
N GLU A 33 5.58 23.77 11.68
CA GLU A 33 5.16 24.96 10.92
C GLU A 33 4.35 24.58 9.69
N ARG A 34 3.27 25.32 9.44
CA ARG A 34 2.40 25.16 8.25
C ARG A 34 2.83 26.16 7.17
N ILE A 35 3.45 25.63 6.11
CA ILE A 35 4.10 26.44 5.06
C ILE A 35 3.26 26.39 3.78
N LYS A 36 2.83 27.56 3.35
CA LYS A 36 2.22 27.76 2.02
C LYS A 36 3.34 28.06 1.02
N THR A 37 3.20 27.54 -0.18
CA THR A 37 4.12 27.77 -1.30
C THR A 37 3.41 28.54 -2.43
N ALA A 38 4.19 29.10 -3.34
CA ALA A 38 3.64 29.87 -4.47
C ALA A 38 2.87 28.98 -5.47
N THR A 39 3.23 27.70 -5.53
CA THR A 39 2.62 26.71 -6.43
C THR A 39 1.92 25.62 -5.62
N THR A 40 0.89 25.01 -6.21
CA THR A 40 0.14 23.91 -5.59
C THR A 40 -0.07 22.78 -6.58
N ILE A 41 -0.32 21.58 -6.07
CA ILE A 41 -0.78 20.42 -6.82
C ILE A 41 -2.27 20.25 -6.54
N ALA A 42 -3.09 20.16 -7.57
CA ALA A 42 -4.50 19.84 -7.42
C ALA A 42 -4.71 18.33 -7.31
N SER A 43 -5.48 17.92 -6.32
CA SER A 43 -6.05 16.57 -6.22
C SER A 43 -7.48 16.63 -6.70
N VAL A 44 -7.89 15.72 -7.59
CA VAL A 44 -9.22 15.69 -8.19
C VAL A 44 -9.94 14.38 -7.86
N ASP A 45 -11.27 14.44 -7.84
CA ASP A 45 -12.10 13.27 -7.69
C ASP A 45 -12.07 12.41 -8.97
N PRO A 46 -11.57 11.17 -8.94
CA PRO A 46 -11.50 10.33 -10.14
C PRO A 46 -12.88 9.97 -10.72
N CYS A 47 -13.92 9.99 -9.89
CA CYS A 47 -15.29 9.79 -10.33
C CYS A 47 -15.91 11.03 -11.00
N ARG A 48 -15.32 12.20 -10.74
CA ARG A 48 -15.74 13.50 -11.26
C ARG A 48 -14.54 14.43 -11.44
N PRO A 49 -13.77 14.29 -12.54
CA PRO A 49 -12.46 14.95 -12.71
C PRO A 49 -12.49 16.49 -12.71
N ASP A 50 -13.63 17.11 -12.95
CA ASP A 50 -13.83 18.55 -12.84
C ASP A 50 -13.95 19.04 -11.37
N ARG A 51 -14.12 18.11 -10.42
CA ARG A 51 -14.22 18.41 -8.98
C ARG A 51 -12.83 18.33 -8.33
N VAL A 52 -12.35 19.48 -7.86
CA VAL A 52 -11.12 19.56 -7.08
C VAL A 52 -11.40 19.15 -5.63
N VAL A 53 -10.74 18.10 -5.16
CA VAL A 53 -10.80 17.63 -3.77
C VAL A 53 -10.01 18.56 -2.86
N GLY A 54 -8.85 19.02 -3.32
CA GLY A 54 -8.03 19.99 -2.61
C GLY A 54 -6.77 20.36 -3.37
N HIS A 55 -6.07 21.36 -2.85
CA HIS A 55 -4.78 21.79 -3.35
C HIS A 55 -3.70 21.52 -2.29
N ALA A 56 -2.61 20.86 -2.64
CA ALA A 56 -1.47 20.69 -1.75
C ALA A 56 -0.34 21.64 -2.15
N ALA A 57 0.31 22.27 -1.18
CA ALA A 57 1.46 23.11 -1.42
C ALA A 57 2.57 22.32 -2.12
N ALA A 58 3.18 22.87 -3.18
CA ALA A 58 4.24 22.20 -3.91
C ALA A 58 5.61 22.69 -3.42
N ALA A 59 6.39 21.78 -2.85
CA ALA A 59 7.72 22.06 -2.31
C ALA A 59 8.77 22.20 -3.43
N GLY A 60 9.76 23.03 -3.16
CA GLY A 60 10.99 23.17 -3.92
C GLY A 60 12.20 22.69 -3.12
N ALA A 61 13.38 23.08 -3.60
CA ALA A 61 14.66 22.69 -3.01
C ALA A 61 14.84 23.17 -1.56
N SER A 62 14.38 24.40 -1.25
CA SER A 62 14.47 24.98 0.09
C SER A 62 13.62 24.26 1.11
N GLU A 63 12.43 23.80 0.70
CA GLU A 63 11.52 23.07 1.58
C GLU A 63 12.04 21.65 1.85
N VAL A 64 12.72 21.01 0.88
CA VAL A 64 13.42 19.72 1.10
C VAL A 64 14.49 19.88 2.18
N ASP A 65 15.34 20.91 2.08
CA ASP A 65 16.37 21.17 3.10
C ASP A 65 15.77 21.43 4.48
N ARG A 66 14.71 22.23 4.55
CA ARG A 66 13.99 22.51 5.82
C ARG A 66 13.34 21.24 6.42
N ALA A 67 12.79 20.36 5.59
CA ALA A 67 12.18 19.11 6.05
C ALA A 67 13.20 18.20 6.75
N TYR A 68 14.38 18.03 6.14
CA TYR A 68 15.44 17.24 6.75
C TYR A 68 16.04 17.92 7.99
N ALA A 69 16.26 19.23 7.94
CA ALA A 69 16.74 19.97 9.12
C ALA A 69 15.77 19.86 10.31
N ALA A 70 14.46 19.96 10.06
CA ALA A 70 13.44 19.79 11.08
C ALA A 70 13.41 18.37 11.66
N ALA A 71 13.54 17.35 10.80
CA ALA A 71 13.59 15.95 11.22
C ALA A 71 14.85 15.65 12.06
N GLU A 72 16.03 16.17 11.65
CA GLU A 72 17.28 16.03 12.44
C GLU A 72 17.17 16.72 13.79
N ALA A 73 16.59 17.93 13.85
CA ALA A 73 16.43 18.67 15.10
C ALA A 73 15.49 17.96 16.10
N ALA A 74 14.45 17.28 15.60
CA ALA A 74 13.50 16.53 16.42
C ALA A 74 14.03 15.16 16.88
N PHE A 75 14.97 14.56 16.13
CA PHE A 75 15.45 13.20 16.37
C PHE A 75 15.99 12.97 17.78
N PRO A 76 16.88 13.81 18.36
CA PRO A 76 17.40 13.58 19.71
C PRO A 76 16.32 13.56 20.79
N VAL A 77 15.28 14.38 20.63
CA VAL A 77 14.15 14.43 21.57
C VAL A 77 13.31 13.17 21.45
N TRP A 78 12.90 12.81 20.24
CA TRP A 78 12.01 11.67 20.01
C TRP A 78 12.69 10.32 20.29
N SER A 79 13.94 10.15 19.88
CA SER A 79 14.73 8.94 20.16
C SER A 79 15.06 8.77 21.64
N GLY A 80 15.12 9.88 22.39
CA GLY A 80 15.31 9.87 23.84
C GLY A 80 14.07 9.47 24.65
N TRP A 81 12.88 9.46 24.04
CA TRP A 81 11.70 8.93 24.72
C TRP A 81 11.79 7.41 24.86
N SER A 82 11.32 6.88 26.00
CA SER A 82 11.15 5.44 26.19
C SER A 82 10.13 4.87 25.18
N ALA A 83 10.20 3.59 24.89
CA ALA A 83 9.19 2.93 24.02
C ALA A 83 7.78 3.08 24.61
N ALA A 84 7.64 3.11 25.93
CA ALA A 84 6.35 3.33 26.58
C ALA A 84 5.79 4.74 26.32
N GLU A 85 6.63 5.77 26.27
CA GLU A 85 6.21 7.14 25.94
C GLU A 85 5.79 7.24 24.47
N ARG A 86 6.59 6.68 23.56
CA ARG A 86 6.26 6.60 22.15
C ARG A 86 4.97 5.81 21.91
N ALA A 87 4.80 4.66 22.57
CA ALA A 87 3.58 3.87 22.48
C ALA A 87 2.34 4.65 22.93
N ARG A 88 2.42 5.41 24.04
CA ARG A 88 1.33 6.29 24.49
C ARG A 88 0.97 7.37 23.47
N ALA A 89 1.98 7.96 22.78
CA ALA A 89 1.73 8.92 21.70
C ALA A 89 0.99 8.28 20.53
N LEU A 90 1.41 7.08 20.10
CA LEU A 90 0.73 6.30 19.06
C LEU A 90 -0.72 5.95 19.45
N TYR A 91 -0.97 5.52 20.68
CA TYR A 91 -2.34 5.24 21.14
C TYR A 91 -3.23 6.49 21.15
N ARG A 92 -2.69 7.68 21.48
CA ARG A 92 -3.44 8.94 21.33
C ARG A 92 -3.80 9.20 19.87
N LEU A 93 -2.85 8.99 18.94
CA LEU A 93 -3.11 9.12 17.51
C LEU A 93 -4.20 8.15 17.05
N ALA A 94 -4.13 6.87 17.41
CA ALA A 94 -5.16 5.89 17.09
C ALA A 94 -6.54 6.30 17.63
N ALA A 95 -6.60 6.88 18.83
CA ALA A 95 -7.85 7.38 19.40
C ALA A 95 -8.42 8.57 18.62
N VAL A 96 -7.58 9.49 18.14
CA VAL A 96 -7.98 10.59 17.25
C VAL A 96 -8.53 10.04 15.93
N MET A 97 -7.77 9.17 15.26
CA MET A 97 -8.20 8.55 14.00
C MET A 97 -9.52 7.80 14.16
N ARG A 98 -9.74 7.10 15.27
CA ARG A 98 -11.00 6.40 15.54
C ARG A 98 -12.19 7.34 15.67
N ARG A 99 -12.03 8.51 16.33
CA ARG A 99 -13.09 9.52 16.39
C ARG A 99 -13.39 10.12 15.03
N ARG A 100 -12.37 10.30 14.18
CA ARG A 100 -12.48 10.88 12.83
C ARG A 100 -12.66 9.82 11.73
N LYS A 101 -12.95 8.55 12.08
CA LYS A 101 -12.95 7.42 11.13
C LYS A 101 -13.81 7.69 9.89
N LEU A 102 -15.05 8.09 10.05
CA LEU A 102 -15.95 8.31 8.91
C LEU A 102 -15.55 9.53 8.08
N GLU A 103 -14.99 10.57 8.70
CA GLU A 103 -14.38 11.71 7.99
C GLU A 103 -13.20 11.25 7.13
N LEU A 104 -12.28 10.45 7.68
CA LEU A 104 -11.15 9.88 6.94
C LEU A 104 -11.63 9.03 5.75
N CYS A 105 -12.62 8.17 5.97
CA CYS A 105 -13.24 7.38 4.91
C CYS A 105 -13.84 8.26 3.79
N ALA A 106 -14.53 9.35 4.16
CA ALA A 106 -15.13 10.26 3.20
C ALA A 106 -14.07 10.98 2.35
N TRP A 107 -12.95 11.40 2.93
CA TRP A 107 -11.82 11.94 2.17
C TRP A 107 -11.27 10.94 1.16
N GLU A 108 -11.09 9.67 1.55
CA GLU A 108 -10.65 8.62 0.63
C GLU A 108 -11.63 8.34 -0.51
N THR A 109 -12.93 8.41 -0.23
CA THR A 109 -13.97 8.26 -1.24
C THR A 109 -13.86 9.35 -2.30
N PHE A 110 -13.63 10.61 -1.90
CA PHE A 110 -13.45 11.70 -2.86
C PHE A 110 -12.08 11.69 -3.53
N GLU A 111 -11.01 11.43 -2.80
CA GLU A 111 -9.65 11.58 -3.33
C GLU A 111 -9.19 10.40 -4.19
N ALA A 112 -9.62 9.19 -3.87
CA ALA A 112 -9.19 7.98 -4.58
C ALA A 112 -10.33 7.17 -5.23
N GLY A 113 -11.57 7.63 -5.11
CA GLY A 113 -12.72 6.91 -5.65
C GLY A 113 -13.00 5.59 -4.94
N LYS A 114 -12.65 5.43 -3.67
CA LYS A 114 -12.94 4.21 -2.90
C LYS A 114 -14.42 4.14 -2.53
N ASN A 115 -15.04 2.98 -2.75
CA ASN A 115 -16.36 2.72 -2.20
C ASN A 115 -16.32 2.57 -0.67
N PHE A 116 -17.46 2.47 -0.03
CA PHE A 116 -17.56 2.49 1.43
C PHE A 116 -16.75 1.38 2.10
N ARG A 117 -16.74 0.17 1.52
CA ARG A 117 -16.01 -0.97 2.08
C ARG A 117 -14.50 -0.82 1.96
N GLU A 118 -14.03 -0.36 0.81
CA GLU A 118 -12.59 -0.18 0.57
C GLU A 118 -12.02 0.98 1.40
N ALA A 119 -12.76 2.08 1.57
CA ALA A 119 -12.34 3.19 2.42
C ALA A 119 -12.39 2.81 3.91
N ASP A 120 -13.45 2.14 4.37
CA ASP A 120 -13.54 1.65 5.76
C ASP A 120 -12.41 0.68 6.11
N ALA A 121 -12.05 -0.21 5.17
CA ALA A 121 -10.97 -1.16 5.36
C ALA A 121 -9.60 -0.48 5.42
N ASP A 122 -9.32 0.50 4.56
CA ASP A 122 -8.07 1.26 4.55
C ASP A 122 -7.88 2.05 5.85
N VAL A 123 -8.90 2.80 6.26
CA VAL A 123 -8.83 3.57 7.51
C VAL A 123 -8.72 2.66 8.74
N ALA A 124 -9.39 1.50 8.74
CA ALA A 124 -9.26 0.51 9.81
C ALA A 124 -7.83 -0.05 9.86
N GLU A 125 -7.26 -0.42 8.72
CA GLU A 125 -5.89 -0.92 8.61
C GLU A 125 -4.87 0.13 9.07
N ALA A 126 -5.08 1.42 8.74
CA ALA A 126 -4.25 2.51 9.23
C ALA A 126 -4.21 2.56 10.77
N MET A 127 -5.37 2.45 11.42
CA MET A 127 -5.45 2.41 12.89
C MET A 127 -4.79 1.15 13.47
N ASP A 128 -4.97 0.01 12.82
CA ASP A 128 -4.37 -1.25 13.23
C ASP A 128 -2.84 -1.17 13.19
N PHE A 129 -2.25 -0.52 12.16
CA PHE A 129 -0.81 -0.26 12.11
C PHE A 129 -0.33 0.56 13.30
N VAL A 130 -1.02 1.65 13.63
CA VAL A 130 -0.64 2.52 14.76
C VAL A 130 -0.63 1.74 16.07
N GLU A 131 -1.70 0.98 16.36
CA GLU A 131 -1.83 0.21 17.60
C GLU A 131 -0.87 -0.98 17.66
N TYR A 132 -0.70 -1.67 16.53
CA TYR A 132 0.21 -2.82 16.46
C TYR A 132 1.67 -2.40 16.68
N TYR A 133 2.08 -1.30 16.03
CA TYR A 133 3.45 -0.79 16.18
C TYR A 133 3.70 -0.18 17.56
N ALA A 134 2.69 0.44 18.18
CA ALA A 134 2.79 0.87 19.58
C ALA A 134 3.14 -0.29 20.52
N ARG A 135 2.46 -1.44 20.37
CA ARG A 135 2.75 -2.65 21.14
C ARG A 135 4.09 -3.28 20.77
N SER A 136 4.45 -3.26 19.48
CA SER A 136 5.70 -3.83 19.00
C SER A 136 6.91 -3.04 19.48
N ALA A 137 6.80 -1.70 19.62
CA ALA A 137 7.87 -0.86 20.10
C ALA A 137 8.33 -1.23 21.51
N LEU A 138 7.42 -1.65 22.40
CA LEU A 138 7.73 -2.07 23.76
C LEU A 138 8.73 -3.25 23.82
N ARG A 139 8.71 -4.11 22.79
CA ARG A 139 9.65 -5.26 22.69
C ARG A 139 11.05 -4.87 22.24
N LEU A 140 11.23 -3.68 21.65
CA LEU A 140 12.54 -3.22 21.19
C LEU A 140 13.44 -2.74 22.34
N GLU A 141 12.88 -2.43 23.51
CA GLU A 141 13.66 -2.03 24.69
C GLU A 141 14.21 -3.23 25.47
N GLU A 142 13.74 -4.43 25.19
CA GLU A 142 14.29 -5.64 25.82
C GLU A 142 15.72 -5.86 25.33
N PRO A 143 16.73 -5.90 26.23
CA PRO A 143 18.11 -6.15 25.83
C PRO A 143 18.24 -7.51 25.12
N LEU A 144 19.03 -7.53 24.06
CA LEU A 144 19.34 -8.80 23.38
C LEU A 144 20.22 -9.65 24.30
N VAL A 145 19.78 -10.89 24.56
CA VAL A 145 20.52 -11.83 25.39
C VAL A 145 21.79 -12.24 24.66
N THR A 146 22.95 -12.03 25.32
CA THR A 146 24.26 -12.49 24.85
C THR A 146 24.81 -13.56 25.76
N HIS A 147 25.79 -14.33 25.29
CA HIS A 147 26.47 -15.31 26.13
C HIS A 147 27.30 -14.62 27.20
N PRO A 148 27.19 -14.99 28.50
CA PRO A 148 27.98 -14.38 29.56
C PRO A 148 29.45 -14.72 29.44
N TRP A 149 30.33 -13.77 29.71
CA TRP A 149 31.77 -13.95 29.73
C TRP A 149 32.35 -13.54 31.09
N PRO A 150 33.20 -14.35 31.75
CA PRO A 150 33.75 -14.02 33.06
C PRO A 150 34.55 -12.71 33.08
N GLY A 151 34.24 -11.83 34.05
CA GLY A 151 34.90 -10.52 34.22
C GLY A 151 34.45 -9.47 33.24
N GLU A 152 33.35 -9.70 32.50
CA GLU A 152 32.75 -8.72 31.58
C GLU A 152 31.23 -8.65 31.73
N GLN A 153 30.68 -7.45 31.58
CA GLN A 153 29.27 -7.23 31.32
C GLN A 153 29.10 -6.82 29.85
N ASN A 154 28.35 -7.62 29.11
CA ASN A 154 28.06 -7.40 27.71
C ASN A 154 26.56 -7.11 27.54
N VAL A 155 26.21 -5.93 27.06
CA VAL A 155 24.82 -5.49 26.82
C VAL A 155 24.66 -5.07 25.37
N THR A 156 23.70 -5.67 24.66
CA THR A 156 23.36 -5.27 23.29
C THR A 156 21.96 -4.67 23.30
N THR A 157 21.84 -3.43 22.84
CA THR A 157 20.58 -2.67 22.72
C THR A 157 20.27 -2.37 21.26
N LEU A 158 19.02 -2.03 20.97
CA LEU A 158 18.57 -1.58 19.66
C LEU A 158 18.37 -0.07 19.69
N GLU A 159 19.07 0.65 18.83
CA GLU A 159 19.02 2.11 18.73
C GLU A 159 18.35 2.54 17.41
N PRO A 160 17.52 3.61 17.40
CA PRO A 160 16.94 4.15 16.18
C PRO A 160 18.00 4.58 15.17
N ILE A 161 17.75 4.35 13.88
CA ILE A 161 18.72 4.64 12.80
C ILE A 161 18.92 6.16 12.60
N GLY A 162 17.84 6.97 12.72
CA GLY A 162 17.87 8.41 12.50
C GLY A 162 16.71 8.93 11.63
N VAL A 163 17.00 9.85 10.71
CA VAL A 163 16.01 10.44 9.81
C VAL A 163 15.69 9.50 8.66
N GLY A 164 14.42 9.21 8.41
CA GLY A 164 13.95 8.41 7.28
C GLY A 164 13.17 9.22 6.25
N LEU A 165 13.29 8.81 4.99
CA LEU A 165 12.41 9.24 3.92
C LEU A 165 11.32 8.19 3.70
N VAL A 166 10.05 8.58 3.77
CA VAL A 166 8.91 7.69 3.57
C VAL A 166 8.10 8.17 2.37
N ILE A 167 7.93 7.30 1.38
CA ILE A 167 7.23 7.60 0.12
C ILE A 167 6.13 6.56 -0.10
N PRO A 168 4.92 6.79 0.42
CA PRO A 168 3.77 5.89 0.27
C PRO A 168 3.07 6.08 -1.07
N PRO A 169 2.31 5.05 -1.55
CA PRO A 169 1.55 5.09 -2.78
C PRO A 169 0.19 5.78 -2.59
N TRP A 170 -0.56 5.88 -3.68
CA TRP A 170 -1.90 6.47 -3.72
C TRP A 170 -3.05 5.46 -3.50
N ASN A 171 -2.81 4.16 -3.63
CA ASN A 171 -3.90 3.16 -3.64
C ASN A 171 -4.37 2.72 -2.24
N PHE A 172 -3.48 2.68 -1.27
CA PHE A 172 -3.79 2.59 0.16
C PHE A 172 -3.32 3.88 0.82
N LEU A 173 -4.03 4.96 0.45
CA LEU A 173 -3.57 6.34 0.63
C LEU A 173 -3.48 6.75 2.10
N LEU A 174 -4.16 6.05 3.01
CA LEU A 174 -4.00 6.24 4.45
C LEU A 174 -3.28 5.03 5.10
N ALA A 175 -3.69 3.79 4.82
CA ALA A 175 -3.12 2.62 5.48
C ALA A 175 -1.61 2.51 5.26
N ILE A 176 -1.14 2.55 4.00
CA ILE A 176 0.30 2.45 3.73
C ILE A 176 1.04 3.73 4.12
N LEU A 177 0.43 4.92 3.98
CA LEU A 177 1.00 6.16 4.48
C LEU A 177 1.30 6.06 5.98
N VAL A 178 0.33 5.62 6.75
CA VAL A 178 0.45 5.43 8.21
C VAL A 178 1.37 4.24 8.52
N GLY A 179 1.17 3.09 7.91
CA GLY A 179 1.96 1.89 8.17
C GLY A 179 3.45 2.09 7.88
N SER A 180 3.79 2.73 6.74
CA SER A 180 5.19 2.97 6.37
C SER A 180 5.88 4.07 7.18
N SER A 181 5.12 5.04 7.71
CA SER A 181 5.66 6.14 8.53
C SER A 181 5.66 5.82 10.03
N MET A 182 4.60 5.20 10.55
CA MET A 182 4.48 4.93 11.99
C MET A 182 5.35 3.76 12.46
N GLY A 183 5.74 2.84 11.60
CA GLY A 183 6.71 1.79 11.94
C GLY A 183 8.07 2.39 12.37
N PRO A 184 8.75 3.15 11.49
CA PRO A 184 9.99 3.82 11.88
C PRO A 184 9.82 4.79 13.04
N VAL A 185 8.71 5.54 13.11
CA VAL A 185 8.46 6.48 14.21
C VAL A 185 8.29 5.75 15.55
N ALA A 186 7.58 4.64 15.58
CA ALA A 186 7.46 3.79 16.78
C ALA A 186 8.81 3.26 17.25
N ALA A 187 9.71 2.94 16.31
CA ALA A 187 11.08 2.53 16.60
C ALA A 187 12.00 3.67 17.10
N GLY A 188 11.52 4.93 17.14
CA GLY A 188 12.24 6.08 17.64
C GLY A 188 12.90 6.98 16.59
N ASN A 189 12.61 6.75 15.29
CA ASN A 189 13.10 7.58 14.21
C ASN A 189 12.19 8.79 13.94
N THR A 190 12.71 9.78 13.22
CA THR A 190 11.92 10.87 12.64
C THR A 190 11.82 10.71 11.13
N VAL A 191 10.77 11.27 10.53
CA VAL A 191 10.51 11.02 9.11
C VAL A 191 10.21 12.29 8.31
N VAL A 192 10.69 12.30 7.07
CA VAL A 192 10.22 13.15 5.99
C VAL A 192 9.23 12.32 5.19
N LEU A 193 7.95 12.71 5.21
CA LEU A 193 6.84 11.99 4.61
C LEU A 193 6.43 12.66 3.31
N LYS A 194 6.66 11.98 2.17
CA LYS A 194 6.27 12.46 0.84
C LYS A 194 5.17 11.56 0.26
N PRO A 195 3.90 11.93 0.38
CA PRO A 195 2.81 11.16 -0.23
C PRO A 195 2.87 11.23 -1.75
N SER A 196 2.12 10.34 -2.40
CA SER A 196 1.89 10.44 -3.84
C SER A 196 1.27 11.79 -4.21
N PRO A 197 1.69 12.43 -5.32
CA PRO A 197 1.05 13.66 -5.79
C PRO A 197 -0.41 13.47 -6.23
N GLN A 198 -0.88 12.24 -6.38
CA GLN A 198 -2.27 11.93 -6.72
C GLN A 198 -3.20 11.96 -5.51
N THR A 199 -2.68 11.76 -4.28
CA THR A 199 -3.47 11.72 -3.05
C THR A 199 -2.79 12.49 -1.91
N PRO A 200 -2.51 13.78 -2.07
CA PRO A 200 -1.83 14.57 -1.05
C PRO A 200 -2.77 15.08 0.05
N VAL A 201 -4.09 15.12 -0.19
CA VAL A 201 -5.07 15.71 0.74
C VAL A 201 -5.20 14.85 2.00
N ILE A 202 -5.33 13.53 1.85
CA ILE A 202 -5.44 12.63 3.01
C ILE A 202 -4.20 12.72 3.92
N ALA A 203 -3.02 12.98 3.35
CA ALA A 203 -1.81 13.20 4.13
C ALA A 203 -1.90 14.49 4.97
N GLY A 204 -2.49 15.55 4.42
CA GLY A 204 -2.79 16.77 5.16
C GLY A 204 -3.78 16.54 6.31
N VAL A 205 -4.84 15.76 6.07
CA VAL A 205 -5.81 15.36 7.10
C VAL A 205 -5.14 14.49 8.18
N PHE A 206 -4.23 13.60 7.79
CA PHE A 206 -3.45 12.81 8.74
C PHE A 206 -2.56 13.69 9.63
N MET A 207 -1.94 14.75 9.08
CA MET A 207 -1.18 15.71 9.90
C MET A 207 -2.06 16.46 10.90
N GLU A 208 -3.33 16.75 10.57
CA GLU A 208 -4.29 17.27 11.55
C GLU A 208 -4.52 16.26 12.71
N CYS A 209 -4.57 14.96 12.40
CA CYS A 209 -4.69 13.93 13.44
C CYS A 209 -3.45 13.86 14.35
N ILE A 210 -2.25 14.05 13.80
CA ILE A 210 -0.98 14.12 14.56
C ILE A 210 -0.97 15.34 15.49
N ASP A 211 -1.39 16.51 15.00
CA ASP A 211 -1.48 17.74 15.79
C ASP A 211 -2.47 17.57 16.97
N GLU A 212 -3.67 17.02 16.68
CA GLU A 212 -4.68 16.76 17.72
C GLU A 212 -4.21 15.72 18.76
N ALA A 213 -3.36 14.77 18.35
CA ALA A 213 -2.74 13.80 19.25
C ALA A 213 -1.61 14.39 20.12
N GLY A 214 -1.20 15.64 19.86
CA GLY A 214 -0.22 16.38 20.65
C GLY A 214 1.20 15.84 20.53
N TRP A 215 1.65 15.55 19.30
CA TRP A 215 3.00 15.05 19.05
C TRP A 215 4.05 16.16 19.03
N PRO A 216 5.32 15.86 19.38
CA PRO A 216 6.39 16.83 19.23
C PRO A 216 6.57 17.26 17.76
N ALA A 217 6.81 18.55 17.57
CA ALA A 217 7.06 19.12 16.26
C ALA A 217 8.32 18.49 15.61
N GLY A 218 8.25 18.23 14.30
CA GLY A 218 9.37 17.68 13.53
C GLY A 218 9.57 16.17 13.59
N VAL A 219 8.79 15.42 14.38
CA VAL A 219 8.81 13.94 14.37
C VAL A 219 8.32 13.42 13.01
N VAL A 220 7.26 14.01 12.47
CA VAL A 220 6.75 13.77 11.13
C VAL A 220 6.74 15.09 10.38
N ASN A 221 7.38 15.14 9.22
CA ASN A 221 7.47 16.32 8.36
C ASN A 221 6.80 16.01 7.02
N LEU A 222 5.63 16.59 6.77
CA LEU A 222 4.90 16.41 5.53
C LEU A 222 5.44 17.34 4.45
N ILE A 223 5.92 16.75 3.35
CA ILE A 223 6.36 17.45 2.15
C ILE A 223 5.61 16.92 0.93
N THR A 224 4.89 17.79 0.24
CA THR A 224 4.18 17.49 -1.00
C THR A 224 4.86 18.18 -2.17
N GLY A 225 4.80 17.58 -3.36
CA GLY A 225 5.48 18.09 -4.56
C GLY A 225 5.44 17.06 -5.68
N ALA A 226 5.66 17.50 -6.91
CA ALA A 226 5.80 16.59 -8.03
C ALA A 226 7.09 15.76 -7.91
N ASP A 227 7.02 14.50 -8.32
CA ASP A 227 8.16 13.57 -8.20
C ASP A 227 9.36 14.04 -9.02
N ALA A 228 9.11 14.71 -10.17
CA ALA A 228 10.15 15.26 -11.03
C ALA A 228 10.91 16.43 -10.38
N ASP A 229 10.26 17.18 -9.47
CA ASP A 229 10.83 18.41 -8.91
C ASP A 229 11.67 18.14 -7.64
N ILE A 230 11.17 17.27 -6.77
CA ILE A 230 11.79 17.05 -5.45
C ILE A 230 12.21 15.60 -5.18
N GLY A 231 11.77 14.63 -6.00
CA GLY A 231 11.97 13.21 -5.72
C GLY A 231 13.44 12.81 -5.60
N ASP A 232 14.25 13.13 -6.60
CA ASP A 232 15.68 12.81 -6.60
C ASP A 232 16.42 13.53 -5.46
N ARG A 233 16.09 14.80 -5.20
CA ARG A 233 16.71 15.56 -4.12
C ARG A 233 16.41 14.96 -2.75
N LEU A 234 15.19 14.48 -2.53
CA LEU A 234 14.83 13.79 -1.28
C LEU A 234 15.63 12.50 -1.11
N VAL A 235 15.77 11.70 -2.17
CA VAL A 235 16.51 10.44 -2.14
C VAL A 235 18.00 10.63 -1.93
N ASP A 236 18.59 11.65 -2.58
CA ASP A 236 20.01 11.93 -2.53
C ASP A 236 20.45 12.63 -1.24
N ASP A 237 19.54 13.26 -0.51
CA ASP A 237 19.89 14.03 0.69
C ASP A 237 20.80 13.22 1.63
N PRO A 238 21.99 13.72 2.01
CA PRO A 238 22.95 12.98 2.82
C PRO A 238 22.47 12.70 4.25
N ARG A 239 21.41 13.34 4.72
CA ARG A 239 20.81 13.14 6.05
C ARG A 239 19.86 11.94 6.10
N ALA A 240 19.31 11.50 4.94
CA ALA A 240 18.43 10.34 4.87
C ALA A 240 19.19 9.06 5.25
N ARG A 241 18.86 8.45 6.37
CA ARG A 241 19.45 7.20 6.87
C ARG A 241 18.84 5.96 6.22
N PHE A 242 17.56 6.05 5.94
CA PHE A 242 16.82 5.01 5.23
C PHE A 242 15.74 5.60 4.34
N ILE A 243 15.31 4.81 3.35
CA ILE A 243 14.20 5.13 2.46
C ILE A 243 13.19 3.97 2.52
N ASN A 244 11.96 4.28 2.87
CA ASN A 244 10.85 3.33 2.90
C ASN A 244 9.87 3.71 1.79
N PHE A 245 9.83 2.93 0.72
CA PHE A 245 9.10 3.22 -0.50
C PHE A 245 8.11 2.11 -0.82
N THR A 246 6.90 2.49 -1.16
CA THR A 246 5.91 1.59 -1.79
C THR A 246 5.41 2.24 -3.08
N GLY A 247 5.51 1.51 -4.20
CA GLY A 247 5.08 2.01 -5.50
C GLY A 247 5.52 1.15 -6.68
N SER A 248 5.68 1.77 -7.87
CA SER A 248 6.05 1.04 -9.08
C SER A 248 7.47 0.49 -9.04
N VAL A 249 7.69 -0.66 -9.69
CA VAL A 249 9.02 -1.30 -9.82
C VAL A 249 10.04 -0.33 -10.40
N ALA A 250 9.70 0.38 -11.49
CA ALA A 250 10.62 1.30 -12.15
C ALA A 250 11.10 2.41 -11.20
N THR A 251 10.17 3.00 -10.42
CA THR A 251 10.53 4.03 -9.42
C THR A 251 11.32 3.43 -8.27
N GLY A 252 10.95 2.27 -7.76
CA GLY A 252 11.67 1.59 -6.67
C GLY A 252 13.10 1.25 -7.04
N LEU A 253 13.34 0.69 -8.23
CA LEU A 253 14.68 0.40 -8.73
C LEU A 253 15.53 1.68 -8.88
N ARG A 254 14.94 2.77 -9.40
CA ARG A 254 15.60 4.09 -9.48
C ARG A 254 16.00 4.59 -8.09
N ILE A 255 15.09 4.55 -7.12
CA ILE A 255 15.37 4.98 -5.74
C ILE A 255 16.47 4.12 -5.12
N HIS A 256 16.38 2.79 -5.27
CA HIS A 256 17.37 1.85 -4.73
C HIS A 256 18.76 2.12 -5.30
N GLN A 257 18.86 2.31 -6.63
CA GLN A 257 20.12 2.62 -7.30
C GLN A 257 20.71 3.96 -6.82
N ARG A 258 19.89 5.01 -6.69
CA ARG A 258 20.34 6.32 -6.21
C ARG A 258 20.77 6.29 -4.74
N ALA A 259 20.02 5.58 -3.89
CA ALA A 259 20.35 5.45 -2.49
C ALA A 259 21.68 4.73 -2.23
N ALA A 260 22.12 3.85 -3.14
CA ALA A 260 23.40 3.17 -3.08
C ALA A 260 24.59 4.10 -3.40
N ALA A 261 24.36 5.22 -4.09
CA ALA A 261 25.39 6.20 -4.39
C ALA A 261 25.62 7.12 -3.19
N VAL A 262 26.82 7.06 -2.61
CA VAL A 262 27.20 7.90 -1.46
C VAL A 262 27.34 9.34 -1.91
N GLN A 263 26.59 10.25 -1.28
CA GLN A 263 26.58 11.67 -1.61
C GLN A 263 27.64 12.46 -0.83
N PRO A 264 28.09 13.62 -1.32
CA PRO A 264 28.96 14.49 -0.57
C PRO A 264 28.39 14.85 0.81
N GLY A 265 29.20 14.68 1.88
CA GLY A 265 28.76 14.91 3.26
C GLY A 265 28.01 13.75 3.92
N GLN A 266 27.64 12.72 3.19
CA GLN A 266 27.02 11.52 3.74
C GLN A 266 28.04 10.70 4.55
N ARG A 267 27.68 10.34 5.80
CA ARG A 267 28.56 9.63 6.73
C ARG A 267 28.09 8.21 7.06
N HIS A 268 27.12 7.68 6.30
CA HIS A 268 26.53 6.35 6.52
C HIS A 268 26.07 5.76 5.19
N LEU A 269 25.80 4.46 5.17
CA LEU A 269 25.13 3.81 4.06
C LEU A 269 23.61 3.90 4.27
N LYS A 270 22.87 4.34 3.24
CA LYS A 270 21.41 4.37 3.29
C LYS A 270 20.86 2.95 3.21
N LYS A 271 19.84 2.65 4.04
CA LYS A 271 19.05 1.43 3.91
C LYS A 271 17.82 1.70 3.04
N THR A 272 17.40 0.73 2.25
CA THR A 272 16.20 0.84 1.42
C THR A 272 15.24 -0.30 1.70
N PHE A 273 13.99 0.04 1.97
CA PHE A 273 12.89 -0.89 2.17
C PHE A 273 11.88 -0.65 1.06
N MET A 274 11.71 -1.65 0.18
CA MET A 274 10.94 -1.52 -1.05
C MET A 274 9.78 -2.50 -1.03
N GLU A 275 8.56 -1.98 -1.22
CA GLU A 275 7.36 -2.75 -1.53
C GLU A 275 6.87 -2.31 -2.91
N LEU A 276 6.92 -3.23 -3.86
CA LEU A 276 6.73 -2.92 -5.26
C LEU A 276 5.52 -3.64 -5.85
N GLY A 277 5.43 -3.69 -7.18
CA GLY A 277 4.31 -4.28 -7.89
C GLY A 277 4.19 -5.79 -7.76
N GLY A 278 3.11 -6.30 -8.30
CA GLY A 278 2.79 -7.73 -8.36
C GLY A 278 2.19 -8.15 -9.69
N LYS A 279 2.29 -9.44 -9.98
CA LYS A 279 1.55 -10.14 -11.05
C LYS A 279 0.95 -11.41 -10.47
N ASP A 280 0.06 -11.20 -9.52
CA ASP A 280 -0.37 -12.22 -8.59
C ASP A 280 -1.34 -13.22 -9.21
N ALA A 281 -1.16 -14.49 -8.84
CA ALA A 281 -1.91 -15.58 -9.41
C ALA A 281 -2.75 -16.32 -8.36
N MET A 282 -3.96 -16.72 -8.76
CA MET A 282 -4.74 -17.71 -8.04
C MET A 282 -4.91 -18.96 -8.91
N ILE A 283 -4.50 -20.11 -8.37
CA ILE A 283 -4.69 -21.42 -8.99
C ILE A 283 -6.00 -22.03 -8.49
N VAL A 284 -6.77 -22.63 -9.39
CA VAL A 284 -7.95 -23.45 -9.07
C VAL A 284 -7.75 -24.84 -9.64
N ASP A 285 -7.72 -25.85 -8.78
CA ASP A 285 -7.59 -27.24 -9.20
C ASP A 285 -8.95 -27.98 -9.25
N GLU A 286 -8.98 -29.20 -9.79
CA GLU A 286 -10.19 -30.00 -9.98
C GLU A 286 -10.83 -30.43 -8.66
N THR A 287 -10.15 -30.28 -7.52
CA THR A 287 -10.72 -30.62 -6.19
C THR A 287 -11.34 -29.38 -5.51
N ALA A 288 -11.24 -28.21 -6.14
CA ALA A 288 -11.64 -26.95 -5.55
C ALA A 288 -13.13 -26.87 -5.23
N ASP A 289 -13.47 -26.07 -4.22
CA ASP A 289 -14.82 -25.55 -4.07
C ASP A 289 -14.99 -24.39 -5.06
N LEU A 290 -15.80 -24.59 -6.10
CA LEU A 290 -15.92 -23.62 -7.19
C LEU A 290 -16.63 -22.34 -6.77
N ASP A 291 -17.54 -22.37 -5.79
CA ASP A 291 -18.20 -21.17 -5.25
C ASP A 291 -17.20 -20.30 -4.48
N VAL A 292 -16.34 -20.94 -3.69
CA VAL A 292 -15.22 -20.27 -3.00
C VAL A 292 -14.25 -19.68 -4.05
N ALA A 293 -13.89 -20.44 -5.09
CA ALA A 293 -12.97 -20.00 -6.14
C ALA A 293 -13.50 -18.78 -6.88
N VAL A 294 -14.76 -18.80 -7.33
CA VAL A 294 -15.39 -17.70 -8.07
C VAL A 294 -15.52 -16.45 -7.19
N THR A 295 -15.97 -16.61 -5.94
CA THR A 295 -16.08 -15.48 -4.99
C THR A 295 -14.72 -14.84 -4.74
N ALA A 296 -13.69 -15.65 -4.51
CA ALA A 296 -12.33 -15.20 -4.29
C ALA A 296 -11.74 -14.50 -5.52
N ALA A 297 -12.03 -15.02 -6.74
CA ALA A 297 -11.60 -14.45 -8.01
C ALA A 297 -12.22 -13.06 -8.24
N VAL A 298 -13.53 -12.91 -8.05
CA VAL A 298 -14.22 -11.61 -8.21
C VAL A 298 -13.67 -10.57 -7.22
N GLN A 299 -13.57 -10.93 -5.94
CA GLN A 299 -13.07 -10.01 -4.92
C GLN A 299 -11.59 -9.69 -5.12
N GLY A 300 -10.77 -10.67 -5.51
CA GLY A 300 -9.33 -10.51 -5.73
C GLY A 300 -9.00 -9.70 -6.98
N GLY A 301 -9.76 -9.90 -8.06
CA GLY A 301 -9.51 -9.26 -9.35
C GLY A 301 -10.09 -7.86 -9.50
N PHE A 302 -11.25 -7.60 -8.89
CA PHE A 302 -12.00 -6.36 -9.13
C PHE A 302 -12.16 -5.46 -7.91
N GLY A 303 -11.82 -5.92 -6.68
CA GLY A 303 -11.83 -5.08 -5.50
C GLY A 303 -10.92 -3.87 -5.67
N PHE A 304 -11.43 -2.68 -5.35
CA PHE A 304 -10.81 -1.39 -5.65
C PHE A 304 -10.29 -1.29 -7.10
N ASN A 305 -11.10 -1.78 -8.05
CA ASN A 305 -10.81 -1.74 -9.50
C ASN A 305 -9.51 -2.47 -9.89
N GLY A 306 -9.05 -3.47 -9.12
CA GLY A 306 -7.75 -4.11 -9.35
C GLY A 306 -6.53 -3.21 -9.09
N GLN A 307 -6.71 -2.06 -8.46
CA GLN A 307 -5.64 -1.09 -8.12
C GLN A 307 -4.93 -1.46 -6.81
N LYS A 308 -4.61 -2.73 -6.65
CA LYS A 308 -3.85 -3.27 -5.50
C LYS A 308 -2.62 -3.98 -6.02
N CYS A 309 -1.50 -3.80 -5.35
CA CYS A 309 -0.28 -4.56 -5.65
C CYS A 309 -0.52 -6.08 -5.53
N SER A 310 -1.46 -6.49 -4.64
CA SER A 310 -1.88 -7.86 -4.39
C SER A 310 -3.10 -8.31 -5.20
N ALA A 311 -3.58 -7.51 -6.18
CA ALA A 311 -4.74 -7.89 -6.98
C ALA A 311 -4.50 -9.18 -7.77
N MET A 312 -5.49 -10.06 -7.79
CA MET A 312 -5.45 -11.26 -8.63
C MET A 312 -5.56 -10.84 -10.09
N SER A 313 -4.46 -10.74 -10.77
CA SER A 313 -4.39 -10.37 -12.19
C SER A 313 -4.24 -11.58 -13.12
N ARG A 314 -3.92 -12.76 -12.57
CA ARG A 314 -3.87 -14.05 -13.27
C ARG A 314 -4.72 -15.08 -12.54
N LEU A 315 -5.75 -15.60 -13.22
CA LEU A 315 -6.51 -16.75 -12.76
C LEU A 315 -6.04 -17.97 -13.55
N ILE A 316 -5.40 -18.94 -12.90
CA ILE A 316 -4.84 -20.13 -13.53
C ILE A 316 -5.75 -21.32 -13.21
N LEU A 317 -6.38 -21.87 -14.21
CA LEU A 317 -7.37 -22.95 -14.09
C LEU A 317 -6.81 -24.24 -14.67
N VAL A 318 -6.85 -25.34 -13.92
CA VAL A 318 -6.55 -26.65 -14.46
C VAL A 318 -7.65 -27.07 -15.44
N ASP A 319 -7.30 -27.90 -16.40
CA ASP A 319 -8.12 -28.21 -17.59
C ASP A 319 -9.51 -28.73 -17.22
N GLU A 320 -9.60 -29.57 -16.20
CA GLU A 320 -10.83 -30.23 -15.75
C GLU A 320 -11.91 -29.26 -15.24
N VAL A 321 -11.52 -28.10 -14.70
CA VAL A 321 -12.47 -27.10 -14.13
C VAL A 321 -12.49 -25.80 -14.90
N HIS A 322 -11.65 -25.66 -15.93
CA HIS A 322 -11.44 -24.41 -16.64
C HIS A 322 -12.73 -23.78 -17.16
N ASP A 323 -13.50 -24.53 -17.93
CA ASP A 323 -14.66 -23.96 -18.63
C ASP A 323 -15.79 -23.61 -17.65
N GLU A 324 -16.03 -24.46 -16.65
CA GLU A 324 -17.03 -24.21 -15.62
C GLU A 324 -16.68 -23.00 -14.73
N VAL A 325 -15.42 -22.90 -14.29
CA VAL A 325 -14.98 -21.76 -13.45
C VAL A 325 -15.01 -20.47 -14.27
N LEU A 326 -14.55 -20.50 -15.54
CA LEU A 326 -14.59 -19.34 -16.42
C LEU A 326 -16.01 -18.82 -16.62
N GLU A 327 -16.96 -19.70 -16.94
CA GLU A 327 -18.38 -19.34 -17.12
C GLU A 327 -18.95 -18.67 -15.86
N ARG A 328 -18.77 -19.32 -14.69
CA ARG A 328 -19.23 -18.81 -13.40
C ARG A 328 -18.56 -17.48 -13.04
N PHE A 329 -17.26 -17.34 -13.31
CA PHE A 329 -16.49 -16.11 -13.03
C PHE A 329 -16.99 -14.94 -13.89
N VAL A 330 -17.18 -15.16 -15.20
CA VAL A 330 -17.76 -14.17 -16.13
C VAL A 330 -19.15 -13.75 -15.68
N ALA A 331 -20.02 -14.71 -15.35
CA ALA A 331 -21.38 -14.44 -14.88
C ALA A 331 -21.38 -13.64 -13.54
N ALA A 332 -20.47 -13.93 -12.64
CA ALA A 332 -20.36 -13.23 -11.36
C ALA A 332 -19.80 -11.82 -11.54
N ALA A 333 -18.73 -11.65 -12.33
CA ALA A 333 -18.13 -10.35 -12.61
C ALA A 333 -19.08 -9.43 -13.42
N GLY A 334 -19.88 -9.99 -14.31
CA GLY A 334 -20.88 -9.25 -15.10
C GLY A 334 -22.02 -8.63 -14.27
N ARG A 335 -22.17 -9.03 -13.00
CA ARG A 335 -23.14 -8.43 -12.07
C ARG A 335 -22.59 -7.24 -11.26
N LEU A 336 -21.30 -6.96 -11.37
CA LEU A 336 -20.68 -5.83 -10.66
C LEU A 336 -21.22 -4.51 -11.22
N ARG A 337 -21.70 -3.65 -10.33
CA ARG A 337 -22.19 -2.31 -10.69
C ARG A 337 -21.01 -1.37 -10.85
N VAL A 338 -20.86 -0.80 -12.04
CA VAL A 338 -19.91 0.29 -12.28
C VAL A 338 -20.59 1.63 -11.99
N GLY A 339 -19.94 2.52 -11.24
CA GLY A 339 -20.54 3.80 -10.88
C GLY A 339 -19.72 4.60 -9.88
N ARG A 340 -20.33 5.66 -9.34
CA ARG A 340 -19.64 6.58 -8.42
C ARG A 340 -19.37 5.94 -7.07
N ALA A 341 -18.23 6.29 -6.49
CA ALA A 341 -17.83 5.84 -5.15
C ALA A 341 -18.81 6.29 -4.06
N VAL A 342 -19.33 7.50 -4.17
CA VAL A 342 -20.33 8.06 -3.23
C VAL A 342 -21.68 7.31 -3.24
N ASP A 343 -21.96 6.55 -4.30
CA ASP A 343 -23.15 5.70 -4.43
C ASP A 343 -22.85 4.23 -4.03
N ASP A 344 -21.68 3.96 -3.46
CA ASP A 344 -21.21 2.63 -3.05
C ASP A 344 -21.28 1.60 -4.19
N ALA A 345 -20.80 1.97 -5.39
CA ALA A 345 -20.68 1.07 -6.52
C ALA A 345 -19.57 0.02 -6.28
N ASP A 346 -19.72 -1.17 -6.91
CA ASP A 346 -18.76 -2.25 -6.73
C ASP A 346 -17.42 -1.96 -7.43
N VAL A 347 -17.47 -1.36 -8.62
CA VAL A 347 -16.34 -0.90 -9.42
C VAL A 347 -16.50 0.59 -9.67
N THR A 348 -15.49 1.37 -9.32
CA THR A 348 -15.51 2.83 -9.38
C THR A 348 -14.55 3.36 -10.44
N ALA A 349 -14.17 4.64 -10.41
CA ALA A 349 -13.17 5.17 -11.33
C ALA A 349 -11.74 4.76 -10.92
N VAL A 350 -10.85 4.57 -11.88
CA VAL A 350 -9.40 4.47 -11.62
C VAL A 350 -8.85 5.86 -11.33
N ILE A 351 -7.71 5.92 -10.64
CA ILE A 351 -7.20 7.12 -9.95
C ILE A 351 -6.96 8.35 -10.84
N SER A 352 -6.65 8.18 -12.13
CA SER A 352 -6.26 9.28 -13.01
C SER A 352 -6.51 8.94 -14.48
N GLU A 353 -6.56 9.97 -15.34
CA GLU A 353 -6.63 9.81 -16.78
C GLU A 353 -5.49 8.95 -17.33
N ARG A 354 -4.25 9.21 -16.88
CA ARG A 354 -3.09 8.40 -17.26
C ARG A 354 -3.27 6.92 -16.94
N GLN A 355 -3.84 6.62 -15.76
CA GLN A 355 -4.11 5.23 -15.37
C GLN A 355 -5.27 4.65 -16.19
N PHE A 356 -6.29 5.43 -16.48
CA PHE A 356 -7.37 5.03 -17.36
C PHE A 356 -6.86 4.64 -18.75
N ASP A 357 -6.05 5.51 -19.37
CA ASP A 357 -5.47 5.23 -20.71
C ASP A 357 -4.58 3.99 -20.70
N LYS A 358 -3.75 3.83 -19.65
CA LYS A 358 -2.93 2.64 -19.46
C LYS A 358 -3.79 1.39 -19.41
N VAL A 359 -4.82 1.35 -18.57
CA VAL A 359 -5.67 0.16 -18.37
C VAL A 359 -6.47 -0.16 -19.61
N VAL A 360 -7.04 0.85 -20.28
CA VAL A 360 -7.74 0.68 -21.57
C VAL A 360 -6.79 0.14 -22.65
N GLY A 361 -5.54 0.61 -22.65
CA GLY A 361 -4.50 0.06 -23.54
C GLY A 361 -4.26 -1.43 -23.31
N TYR A 362 -4.18 -1.87 -22.05
CA TYR A 362 -4.04 -3.31 -21.74
C TYR A 362 -5.31 -4.12 -22.02
N ALA A 363 -6.49 -3.54 -21.85
CA ALA A 363 -7.73 -4.20 -22.23
C ALA A 363 -7.79 -4.46 -23.75
N ARG A 364 -7.29 -3.54 -24.57
CA ARG A 364 -7.15 -3.71 -26.02
C ARG A 364 -6.07 -4.73 -26.37
N LEU A 365 -4.91 -4.66 -25.73
CA LEU A 365 -3.86 -5.70 -25.88
C LEU A 365 -4.40 -7.09 -25.57
N GLY A 366 -5.27 -7.20 -24.56
CA GLY A 366 -5.95 -8.47 -24.23
C GLY A 366 -6.74 -9.08 -25.39
N ALA A 367 -7.31 -8.25 -26.27
CA ALA A 367 -8.00 -8.76 -27.47
C ALA A 367 -7.04 -9.31 -28.54
N GLU A 368 -5.76 -8.94 -28.50
CA GLU A 368 -4.72 -9.45 -29.38
C GLU A 368 -4.05 -10.71 -28.80
N GLU A 369 -3.99 -10.83 -27.48
CA GLU A 369 -3.28 -11.90 -26.76
C GLU A 369 -4.21 -13.01 -26.21
N GLY A 370 -5.53 -12.85 -26.36
CA GLY A 370 -6.52 -13.82 -25.89
C GLY A 370 -7.92 -13.50 -26.35
N ARG A 371 -8.90 -14.12 -25.75
CA ARG A 371 -10.31 -13.91 -26.03
C ARG A 371 -10.99 -13.09 -24.95
N VAL A 372 -11.36 -11.84 -25.26
CA VAL A 372 -12.13 -11.01 -24.33
C VAL A 372 -13.54 -11.60 -24.14
N VAL A 373 -13.85 -12.02 -22.93
CA VAL A 373 -15.13 -12.64 -22.56
C VAL A 373 -16.02 -11.74 -21.71
N LEU A 374 -15.45 -10.67 -21.15
CA LEU A 374 -16.17 -9.61 -20.44
C LEU A 374 -15.40 -8.29 -20.59
N GLY A 375 -16.10 -7.15 -20.73
CA GLY A 375 -15.53 -5.82 -20.77
C GLY A 375 -14.71 -5.53 -22.03
N GLY A 376 -13.45 -5.18 -21.88
CA GLY A 376 -12.51 -4.92 -22.98
C GLY A 376 -12.23 -3.44 -23.26
N GLY A 377 -12.60 -2.52 -22.36
CA GLY A 377 -12.37 -1.09 -22.54
C GLY A 377 -13.03 -0.18 -21.52
N PRO A 378 -13.29 1.06 -21.88
CA PRO A 378 -14.04 1.98 -21.04
C PRO A 378 -15.41 1.41 -20.65
N ALA A 379 -15.90 1.75 -19.47
CA ALA A 379 -17.28 1.42 -19.11
C ALA A 379 -18.27 2.12 -20.03
N ALA A 380 -19.39 1.46 -20.33
CA ALA A 380 -20.43 2.00 -21.21
C ALA A 380 -21.09 3.25 -20.59
N ASP A 381 -21.33 3.22 -19.29
CA ASP A 381 -21.78 4.37 -18.52
C ASP A 381 -20.60 4.96 -17.75
N ARG A 382 -20.39 6.25 -17.92
CA ARG A 382 -19.32 7.02 -17.28
C ARG A 382 -19.90 8.29 -16.63
N PRO A 383 -20.58 8.13 -15.50
CA PRO A 383 -21.21 9.28 -14.84
C PRO A 383 -20.18 10.37 -14.54
N ASP A 384 -20.58 11.61 -14.72
CA ASP A 384 -19.78 12.82 -14.46
C ASP A 384 -18.41 12.85 -15.21
N GLY A 385 -18.27 12.06 -16.31
CA GLY A 385 -17.03 12.01 -17.10
C GLY A 385 -15.86 11.31 -16.40
N GLY A 386 -16.13 10.56 -15.33
CA GLY A 386 -15.10 9.86 -14.55
C GLY A 386 -14.32 8.81 -15.33
N TRP A 387 -13.20 8.38 -14.79
CA TRP A 387 -12.27 7.43 -15.42
C TRP A 387 -12.67 5.97 -15.17
N TYR A 388 -13.84 5.55 -15.65
CA TYR A 388 -14.40 4.23 -15.41
C TYR A 388 -13.96 3.23 -16.49
N VAL A 389 -13.34 2.13 -16.06
CA VAL A 389 -12.98 0.98 -16.90
C VAL A 389 -13.90 -0.18 -16.55
N ALA A 390 -14.45 -0.84 -17.57
CA ALA A 390 -15.29 -2.03 -17.38
C ALA A 390 -14.46 -3.18 -16.78
N PRO A 391 -15.00 -3.95 -15.81
CA PRO A 391 -14.41 -5.23 -15.43
C PRO A 391 -14.11 -6.06 -16.66
N THR A 392 -12.84 -6.43 -16.86
CA THR A 392 -12.38 -7.08 -18.09
C THR A 392 -11.79 -8.45 -17.75
N ILE A 393 -12.29 -9.46 -18.44
CA ILE A 393 -11.77 -10.83 -18.37
C ILE A 393 -11.31 -11.24 -19.77
N VAL A 394 -10.04 -11.65 -19.86
CA VAL A 394 -9.43 -12.17 -21.10
C VAL A 394 -9.08 -13.64 -20.87
N ALA A 395 -9.76 -14.51 -21.59
CA ALA A 395 -9.53 -15.96 -21.57
C ALA A 395 -8.47 -16.38 -22.60
N ASP A 396 -7.97 -17.59 -22.46
CA ASP A 396 -7.04 -18.24 -23.39
C ASP A 396 -5.69 -17.48 -23.53
N VAL A 397 -5.28 -16.75 -22.49
CA VAL A 397 -4.03 -15.99 -22.48
C VAL A 397 -2.84 -16.94 -22.31
N ALA A 398 -1.83 -16.78 -23.17
CA ALA A 398 -0.60 -17.55 -23.03
C ALA A 398 0.20 -17.12 -21.79
N PRO A 399 0.86 -18.04 -21.06
CA PRO A 399 1.59 -17.71 -19.82
C PRO A 399 2.66 -16.63 -19.96
N HIS A 400 3.29 -16.51 -21.13
CA HIS A 400 4.35 -15.52 -21.42
C HIS A 400 3.86 -14.31 -22.21
N ALA A 401 2.55 -14.18 -22.45
CA ALA A 401 1.96 -12.98 -23.04
C ALA A 401 2.17 -11.75 -22.12
N ARG A 402 2.26 -10.57 -22.70
CA ARG A 402 2.46 -9.32 -21.91
C ARG A 402 1.37 -9.13 -20.87
N LEU A 403 0.11 -9.44 -21.24
CA LEU A 403 -1.01 -9.37 -20.30
C LEU A 403 -0.85 -10.32 -19.11
N ALA A 404 -0.13 -11.43 -19.25
CA ALA A 404 0.16 -12.39 -18.18
C ALA A 404 1.42 -12.04 -17.37
N GLN A 405 2.28 -11.15 -17.86
CA GLN A 405 3.57 -10.82 -17.25
C GLN A 405 3.66 -9.40 -16.71
N GLU A 406 3.03 -8.42 -17.35
CA GLU A 406 3.14 -7.02 -16.99
C GLU A 406 2.02 -6.59 -16.01
N GLU A 407 2.35 -5.74 -15.05
CA GLU A 407 1.39 -5.19 -14.06
C GLU A 407 0.48 -4.13 -14.70
N VAL A 408 -0.81 -4.45 -14.81
CA VAL A 408 -1.84 -3.53 -15.36
C VAL A 408 -2.26 -2.48 -14.33
N PHE A 409 -2.50 -2.90 -13.09
CA PHE A 409 -3.00 -2.10 -11.97
C PHE A 409 -4.39 -1.51 -12.25
N GLY A 410 -5.29 -2.36 -12.74
CA GLY A 410 -6.64 -2.02 -13.14
C GLY A 410 -7.54 -3.26 -13.19
N PRO A 411 -8.86 -3.11 -13.48
CA PRO A 411 -9.82 -4.20 -13.41
C PRO A 411 -9.73 -5.13 -14.65
N VAL A 412 -8.54 -5.71 -14.88
CA VAL A 412 -8.26 -6.63 -16.00
C VAL A 412 -7.63 -7.91 -15.47
N VAL A 413 -8.27 -9.03 -15.74
CA VAL A 413 -7.83 -10.36 -15.30
C VAL A 413 -7.55 -11.24 -16.52
N ALA A 414 -6.34 -11.82 -16.56
CA ALA A 414 -5.96 -12.85 -17.52
C ALA A 414 -6.32 -14.24 -16.96
N VAL A 415 -7.07 -15.02 -17.74
CA VAL A 415 -7.38 -16.43 -17.42
C VAL A 415 -6.49 -17.32 -18.27
N ILE A 416 -5.76 -18.20 -17.61
CA ILE A 416 -4.74 -19.07 -18.18
C ILE A 416 -5.15 -20.52 -17.93
N ARG A 417 -5.18 -21.34 -18.98
CA ARG A 417 -5.45 -22.78 -18.90
C ARG A 417 -4.17 -23.53 -18.56
N ALA A 418 -4.20 -24.40 -17.57
CA ALA A 418 -3.11 -25.29 -17.22
C ALA A 418 -3.55 -26.75 -17.40
N ARG A 419 -2.65 -27.60 -17.92
CA ARG A 419 -2.94 -29.01 -18.15
C ARG A 419 -3.21 -29.80 -16.87
N ASP A 420 -2.49 -29.43 -15.81
CA ASP A 420 -2.52 -30.08 -14.51
C ASP A 420 -2.03 -29.11 -13.43
N PHE A 421 -2.09 -29.51 -12.17
CA PHE A 421 -1.65 -28.70 -11.04
C PHE A 421 -0.16 -28.32 -11.09
N ASP A 422 0.72 -29.25 -11.48
CA ASP A 422 2.16 -28.98 -11.59
C ASP A 422 2.46 -27.95 -12.67
N HIS A 423 1.72 -28.00 -13.78
CA HIS A 423 1.80 -26.97 -14.83
C HIS A 423 1.28 -25.63 -14.33
N ALA A 424 0.17 -25.60 -13.60
CA ALA A 424 -0.38 -24.38 -13.02
C ALA A 424 0.63 -23.74 -12.05
N LEU A 425 1.29 -24.50 -11.22
CA LEU A 425 2.30 -24.03 -10.26
C LEU A 425 3.53 -23.47 -10.97
N ARG A 426 3.99 -24.10 -12.07
CA ARG A 426 5.06 -23.55 -12.90
C ARG A 426 4.66 -22.20 -13.52
N ILE A 427 3.47 -22.10 -14.12
CA ILE A 427 2.94 -20.84 -14.68
C ILE A 427 2.85 -19.75 -13.60
N ALA A 428 2.37 -20.10 -12.40
CA ALA A 428 2.24 -19.15 -11.31
C ALA A 428 3.59 -18.55 -10.88
N ASN A 429 4.64 -19.37 -10.87
CA ASN A 429 6.01 -18.99 -10.51
C ASN A 429 6.78 -18.28 -11.63
N ASP A 430 6.37 -18.46 -12.90
CA ASP A 430 7.08 -17.94 -14.08
C ASP A 430 6.71 -16.45 -14.32
N THR A 431 7.23 -15.59 -13.45
CA THR A 431 7.11 -14.14 -13.51
C THR A 431 8.23 -13.50 -12.68
N ASP A 432 8.57 -12.27 -12.98
CA ASP A 432 9.55 -11.48 -12.22
C ASP A 432 9.02 -11.06 -10.83
N PHE A 433 7.74 -11.25 -10.57
CA PHE A 433 7.07 -10.89 -9.34
C PHE A 433 6.88 -12.07 -8.40
N GLY A 434 6.68 -11.76 -7.12
CA GLY A 434 6.39 -12.75 -6.10
C GLY A 434 5.74 -12.14 -4.85
N LEU A 435 4.69 -11.31 -5.05
CA LEU A 435 4.04 -10.62 -3.93
C LEU A 435 3.03 -11.52 -3.24
N THR A 436 1.91 -11.81 -3.89
CA THR A 436 0.89 -12.71 -3.35
C THR A 436 0.56 -13.82 -4.32
N GLY A 437 0.01 -14.92 -3.79
CA GLY A 437 -0.49 -16.04 -4.57
C GLY A 437 -1.54 -16.81 -3.81
N GLY A 438 -2.30 -17.63 -4.52
CA GLY A 438 -3.32 -18.46 -3.90
C GLY A 438 -3.57 -19.77 -4.58
N LEU A 439 -4.12 -20.69 -3.83
CA LEU A 439 -4.60 -21.98 -4.33
C LEU A 439 -5.96 -22.29 -3.70
N VAL A 440 -6.94 -22.55 -4.54
CA VAL A 440 -8.23 -23.13 -4.11
C VAL A 440 -8.20 -24.61 -4.41
N SER A 441 -8.21 -25.44 -3.38
CA SER A 441 -8.03 -26.89 -3.46
C SER A 441 -8.54 -27.57 -2.19
N ARG A 442 -9.09 -28.77 -2.32
CA ARG A 442 -9.39 -29.68 -1.19
C ARG A 442 -8.30 -30.76 -1.02
N SER A 443 -7.34 -30.86 -1.95
CA SER A 443 -6.23 -31.81 -1.90
C SER A 443 -5.17 -31.36 -0.90
N ARG A 444 -5.04 -32.03 0.24
CA ARG A 444 -4.00 -31.73 1.23
C ARG A 444 -2.59 -31.86 0.64
N ALA A 445 -2.37 -32.82 -0.21
CA ALA A 445 -1.06 -33.02 -0.86
C ALA A 445 -0.66 -31.80 -1.71
N ARG A 446 -1.59 -31.24 -2.50
CA ARG A 446 -1.33 -30.03 -3.32
C ARG A 446 -1.16 -28.76 -2.48
N LEU A 447 -1.93 -28.62 -1.42
CA LEU A 447 -1.75 -27.51 -0.48
C LEU A 447 -0.33 -27.56 0.15
N GLU A 448 0.17 -28.73 0.53
CA GLU A 448 1.53 -28.88 1.06
C GLU A 448 2.61 -28.70 -0.02
N GLN A 449 2.36 -29.14 -1.25
CA GLN A 449 3.25 -28.89 -2.38
C GLN A 449 3.33 -27.38 -2.67
N ALA A 450 2.20 -26.69 -2.77
CA ALA A 450 2.15 -25.24 -2.98
C ALA A 450 2.89 -24.48 -1.86
N ARG A 451 2.73 -24.91 -0.61
CA ARG A 451 3.45 -24.31 0.53
C ARG A 451 4.98 -24.30 0.35
N ARG A 452 5.53 -25.34 -0.28
CA ARG A 452 6.98 -25.45 -0.53
C ARG A 452 7.43 -24.80 -1.82
N GLU A 453 6.59 -24.83 -2.86
CA GLU A 453 7.02 -24.56 -4.23
C GLU A 453 6.45 -23.28 -4.83
N PHE A 454 5.34 -22.74 -4.31
CA PHE A 454 4.80 -21.45 -4.78
C PHE A 454 5.60 -20.30 -4.17
N LYS A 455 6.40 -19.63 -4.97
CA LYS A 455 7.41 -18.64 -4.53
C LYS A 455 6.85 -17.22 -4.47
N VAL A 456 6.05 -16.96 -3.46
CA VAL A 456 5.47 -15.64 -3.16
C VAL A 456 5.65 -15.29 -1.69
N GLY A 457 5.66 -14.01 -1.38
CA GLY A 457 5.80 -13.53 -0.01
C GLY A 457 4.58 -13.84 0.86
N ASN A 458 3.37 -13.80 0.29
CA ASN A 458 2.13 -14.15 0.98
C ASN A 458 1.34 -15.17 0.15
N LEU A 459 1.18 -16.36 0.69
CA LEU A 459 0.44 -17.47 0.06
C LEU A 459 -0.84 -17.76 0.83
N TYR A 460 -1.96 -17.80 0.10
CA TYR A 460 -3.30 -17.99 0.66
C TYR A 460 -3.98 -19.23 0.12
N PHE A 461 -4.66 -19.97 0.98
CA PHE A 461 -5.43 -21.15 0.59
C PHE A 461 -6.92 -20.95 0.84
N ASN A 462 -7.73 -21.32 -0.14
CA ASN A 462 -9.19 -21.33 -0.07
C ASN A 462 -9.81 -19.99 0.32
N ARG A 463 -9.22 -18.90 -0.14
CA ARG A 463 -9.70 -17.52 0.04
C ARG A 463 -9.10 -16.60 -1.04
N LYS A 464 -9.57 -15.36 -1.09
CA LYS A 464 -8.96 -14.31 -1.93
C LYS A 464 -7.51 -14.05 -1.50
N ILE A 465 -6.68 -13.61 -2.44
CA ILE A 465 -5.25 -13.33 -2.23
C ILE A 465 -4.95 -11.88 -1.79
N THR A 466 -5.99 -11.08 -1.61
CA THR A 466 -5.92 -9.70 -1.12
C THR A 466 -6.39 -9.59 0.33
N GLY A 467 -6.15 -8.43 0.97
CA GLY A 467 -6.63 -8.12 2.32
C GLY A 467 -5.85 -8.88 3.39
N ALA A 468 -4.53 -8.71 3.38
CA ALA A 468 -3.68 -9.02 4.52
C ALA A 468 -4.09 -8.15 5.71
N LEU A 469 -4.08 -8.71 6.92
CA LEU A 469 -4.42 -8.01 8.15
C LEU A 469 -3.17 -7.78 8.99
N VAL A 470 -3.04 -6.60 9.55
CA VAL A 470 -1.94 -6.21 10.44
C VAL A 470 -1.85 -7.17 11.63
N GLY A 471 -0.67 -7.67 11.91
CA GLY A 471 -0.45 -8.65 12.98
C GLY A 471 -0.92 -10.08 12.69
N VAL A 472 -1.57 -10.31 11.55
CA VAL A 472 -2.09 -11.64 11.14
C VAL A 472 -1.34 -12.18 9.93
N GLN A 473 -1.22 -11.40 8.86
CA GLN A 473 -0.45 -11.76 7.67
C GLN A 473 0.59 -10.66 7.37
N PRO A 474 1.79 -10.72 7.93
CA PRO A 474 2.86 -9.78 7.61
C PRO A 474 3.08 -9.70 6.10
N PHE A 475 3.01 -8.48 5.53
CA PHE A 475 2.94 -8.28 4.10
C PHE A 475 4.29 -7.88 3.50
N GLY A 476 4.67 -8.53 2.40
CA GLY A 476 5.88 -8.24 1.65
C GLY A 476 6.17 -9.34 0.63
N GLY A 477 6.89 -9.00 -0.44
CA GLY A 477 7.09 -9.83 -1.61
C GLY A 477 8.51 -10.29 -1.85
N PHE A 478 8.64 -11.38 -2.62
CA PHE A 478 9.89 -11.89 -3.17
C PHE A 478 10.17 -11.31 -4.55
N LYS A 479 11.31 -11.64 -5.12
CA LYS A 479 11.76 -11.22 -6.46
C LYS A 479 11.68 -9.68 -6.62
N LEU A 480 11.20 -9.18 -7.76
CA LEU A 480 11.03 -7.73 -7.99
C LEU A 480 9.79 -7.12 -7.31
N SER A 481 9.06 -7.90 -6.51
CA SER A 481 7.98 -7.32 -5.69
C SER A 481 8.48 -6.60 -4.44
N GLY A 482 9.77 -6.68 -4.10
CA GLY A 482 10.35 -5.85 -3.06
C GLY A 482 11.40 -6.55 -2.20
N THR A 483 11.73 -5.89 -1.10
CA THR A 483 12.75 -6.38 -0.14
C THR A 483 12.16 -7.27 0.96
N ASN A 484 10.89 -7.63 0.83
CA ASN A 484 10.16 -8.48 1.79
C ASN A 484 10.19 -7.96 3.23
N SER A 485 9.90 -6.68 3.39
CA SER A 485 9.95 -5.97 4.67
C SER A 485 8.93 -6.47 5.71
N LYS A 486 7.92 -7.23 5.30
CA LYS A 486 6.90 -7.80 6.19
C LYS A 486 6.19 -6.76 7.05
N GLY A 487 5.70 -5.70 6.38
CA GLY A 487 4.86 -4.67 7.01
C GLY A 487 3.71 -5.26 7.81
N GLY A 488 3.41 -4.69 8.98
CA GLY A 488 2.43 -5.23 9.93
C GLY A 488 2.88 -6.52 10.61
N GLY A 489 4.14 -6.90 10.49
CA GLY A 489 4.72 -8.08 11.12
C GLY A 489 5.53 -7.79 12.39
N PRO A 490 5.84 -8.83 13.18
CA PRO A 490 6.54 -8.68 14.45
C PRO A 490 7.97 -8.13 14.33
N ASP A 491 8.61 -8.35 13.18
CA ASP A 491 10.00 -7.93 12.94
C ASP A 491 10.10 -6.63 12.14
N TYR A 492 8.97 -6.03 11.72
CA TYR A 492 8.99 -4.83 10.86
C TYR A 492 9.76 -3.67 11.50
N LEU A 493 9.57 -3.40 12.80
CA LEU A 493 10.26 -2.32 13.50
C LEU A 493 11.78 -2.54 13.58
N ARG A 494 12.24 -3.79 13.52
CA ARG A 494 13.68 -4.12 13.54
C ARG A 494 14.43 -3.62 12.30
N LEU A 495 13.72 -3.35 11.21
CA LEU A 495 14.30 -2.74 10.01
C LEU A 495 14.83 -1.31 10.29
N PHE A 496 14.26 -0.62 11.26
CA PHE A 496 14.49 0.80 11.55
C PHE A 496 15.34 1.03 12.81
N VAL A 497 16.03 0.01 13.27
CA VAL A 497 16.97 0.08 14.40
C VAL A 497 18.31 -0.56 14.04
N GLU A 498 19.34 -0.23 14.81
CA GLU A 498 20.68 -0.81 14.72
C GLU A 498 21.10 -1.35 16.08
N ALA A 499 21.75 -2.52 16.10
CA ALA A 499 22.26 -3.11 17.32
C ALA A 499 23.55 -2.40 17.74
N ARG A 500 23.65 -2.01 19.02
CA ARG A 500 24.85 -1.49 19.65
C ARG A 500 25.23 -2.37 20.81
N THR A 501 26.45 -2.86 20.82
CA THR A 501 26.99 -3.65 21.94
C THR A 501 27.95 -2.81 22.76
N VAL A 502 27.73 -2.80 24.08
CA VAL A 502 28.61 -2.18 25.07
C VAL A 502 29.19 -3.28 25.93
N THR A 503 30.52 -3.33 26.03
CA THR A 503 31.26 -4.25 26.88
C THR A 503 31.95 -3.46 27.97
N GLU A 504 31.73 -3.82 29.23
CA GLU A 504 32.42 -3.28 30.40
C GLU A 504 33.18 -4.42 31.10
N ARG A 505 34.43 -4.21 31.33
CA ARG A 505 35.32 -5.16 32.06
C ARG A 505 35.54 -4.65 33.49
N PHE A 506 35.38 -5.50 34.50
CA PHE A 506 35.56 -5.21 35.91
C PHE A 506 36.40 -6.29 36.63
#